data_3db6673646133d77992df5fc05d40da5
#
_entry.id   3db6673646133d77992df5fc05d40da5
#
_cell.length_a   1.000
_cell.length_b   1.000
_cell.length_c   1.000
_cell.angle_alpha   90.00
_cell.angle_beta   90.00
_cell.angle_gamma   90.00
#
_symmetry.space_group_name_H-M   'P 1'
#
loop_
_entity.id
_entity.type
_entity.pdbx_description
1 polymer ?
#
loop_
_entity_poly.entity_id
_entity_poly.type
_entity_poly.pdbx_seq_one_letter_code
_entity_poly.pdbx_strand_id
1 'polypeptide(L)'
;MSRFNVRVPRRHAGRRQPSTLALAWVLGLAALTPSAAWAAPDAPSLSYAEALELARQAAPALRAQQATLAGSSALAPAASTLPDPRLSVGIENLPIAGPDRWSTTRDAGTMQRIALMQEMPNRAKRDAREQVAQARIERDRATLAATELAVRREAGLAWLAVHFAEARLSQVAGLQRENRLLQDTLPARIAAGSAMPAELTMARQEALAIADRTDELARDVRKARVELRRWIGERAAAPLQGAAPAMDVNGDALRSSLPHHAELAPYAPMRAMAQAEVAEADAEKRGDWSWEVAYSRRPRYDDMVSFQLSFDLPWQRDRRQQPQIEAKRREIERIEAEREELLRRHAAETDAMLAELQALDTQAERLRAAGLPLAAERVALATAAYQAGRGDLAAVLRARSQVLETQLRAIDLDAQRAALRLRLSTLIAE
;
A
#
# COMPACT_ATOMS: atom_id res chain seq x y z
N MET A 1 31.44 4.05 -39.45
CA MET A 1 32.25 5.20 -39.90
C MET A 1 31.35 6.41 -39.95
N SER A 2 31.52 7.30 -39.08
CA SER A 2 31.60 8.76 -39.12
C SER A 2 31.33 9.33 -37.73
N ARG A 3 32.40 9.89 -37.17
CA ARG A 3 32.40 10.61 -35.90
C ARG A 3 31.96 12.04 -36.13
N PHE A 4 31.13 12.60 -35.26
CA PHE A 4 31.02 14.05 -35.14
C PHE A 4 31.37 14.48 -33.72
N ASN A 5 32.50 15.18 -33.62
CA ASN A 5 32.99 15.96 -32.50
C ASN A 5 32.35 17.35 -32.55
N VAL A 6 31.85 17.87 -31.44
CA VAL A 6 31.60 19.31 -31.31
C VAL A 6 32.12 19.80 -29.95
N ARG A 7 32.91 20.86 -30.09
CA ARG A 7 33.79 21.58 -29.17
C ARG A 7 33.06 22.36 -28.08
N VAL A 8 33.74 22.38 -26.93
CA VAL A 8 33.59 23.36 -25.82
C VAL A 8 34.25 24.69 -26.17
N PRO A 9 33.77 25.84 -25.77
CA PRO A 9 34.60 27.03 -25.56
C PRO A 9 34.79 27.35 -24.06
N ARG A 10 36.05 27.45 -23.66
CA ARG A 10 36.55 28.15 -22.46
C ARG A 10 36.76 29.64 -22.80
N ARG A 11 36.59 30.50 -21.78
CA ARG A 11 37.30 31.76 -21.45
C ARG A 11 36.35 32.66 -20.62
N HIS A 12 36.71 33.44 -19.59
CA HIS A 12 38.01 34.03 -19.21
C HIS A 12 37.98 34.40 -17.71
N ALA A 13 39.17 34.39 -17.11
CA ALA A 13 39.50 34.88 -15.79
C ALA A 13 39.49 36.42 -15.73
N GLY A 14 39.11 36.97 -14.58
CA GLY A 14 39.25 38.37 -14.22
C GLY A 14 39.66 38.54 -12.78
N ARG A 15 40.96 38.73 -12.59
CA ARG A 15 41.70 38.96 -11.35
C ARG A 15 41.70 40.47 -11.04
N ARG A 16 41.38 40.91 -9.81
CA ARG A 16 41.95 42.12 -9.16
C ARG A 16 41.72 42.10 -7.65
N GLN A 17 42.82 42.09 -6.92
CA GLN A 17 43.05 42.61 -5.57
C GLN A 17 43.77 43.96 -5.72
N PRO A 18 44.18 44.75 -4.64
CA PRO A 18 43.81 44.80 -3.22
C PRO A 18 43.63 46.26 -2.69
N SER A 19 43.26 46.46 -1.44
CA SER A 19 43.71 47.60 -0.56
C SER A 19 43.21 47.40 0.88
N THR A 20 44.08 47.08 1.77
CA THR A 20 44.77 47.83 2.86
C THR A 20 43.90 48.31 4.03
N LEU A 21 44.19 47.71 5.20
CA LEU A 21 44.45 48.24 6.56
C LEU A 21 43.44 49.22 7.19
N ALA A 22 42.82 48.76 8.31
CA ALA A 22 42.77 49.53 9.54
C ALA A 22 42.60 48.60 10.77
N LEU A 23 43.67 48.67 11.62
CA LEU A 23 43.77 48.10 12.96
C LEU A 23 42.90 48.95 13.91
N ALA A 24 41.96 48.37 14.68
CA ALA A 24 41.44 49.01 15.89
C ALA A 24 41.30 47.98 16.99
N TRP A 25 42.13 48.10 18.02
CA TRP A 25 42.02 47.40 19.30
C TRP A 25 40.80 47.92 20.07
N VAL A 26 39.88 47.03 20.51
CA VAL A 26 39.00 47.31 21.63
C VAL A 26 39.01 46.10 22.57
N LEU A 27 39.66 46.32 23.72
CA LEU A 27 39.52 45.53 24.94
C LEU A 27 38.12 45.73 25.48
N GLY A 28 37.40 44.62 25.81
CA GLY A 28 36.14 44.81 26.50
C GLY A 28 35.46 43.52 26.91
N LEU A 29 35.55 43.19 28.16
CA LEU A 29 34.62 42.43 29.01
C LEU A 29 34.10 41.06 28.49
N ALA A 30 34.69 40.01 29.04
CA ALA A 30 34.10 38.68 29.09
C ALA A 30 32.84 38.70 29.97
N ALA A 31 31.67 38.86 29.36
CA ALA A 31 30.42 38.56 30.01
C ALA A 31 30.23 37.04 29.98
N LEU A 32 30.30 36.42 31.15
CA LEU A 32 29.84 35.06 31.41
C LEU A 32 28.32 35.01 31.16
N THR A 33 27.89 34.70 29.91
CA THR A 33 26.53 34.28 29.65
C THR A 33 26.39 32.85 30.14
N PRO A 34 25.39 32.51 30.99
CA PRO A 34 25.12 31.15 31.31
C PRO A 34 24.71 30.47 29.99
N SER A 35 25.46 29.43 29.59
CA SER A 35 25.03 28.51 28.52
C SER A 35 23.68 27.97 28.92
N ALA A 36 22.60 28.58 28.42
CA ALA A 36 21.33 27.89 28.36
C ALA A 36 21.59 26.62 27.56
N ALA A 37 21.66 25.49 28.24
CA ALA A 37 21.62 24.20 27.61
C ALA A 37 20.35 24.21 26.75
N TRP A 38 20.49 24.37 25.44
CA TRP A 38 19.44 24.06 24.52
C TRP A 38 19.14 22.57 24.75
N ALA A 39 18.06 22.32 25.50
CA ALA A 39 17.39 21.02 25.45
C ALA A 39 17.16 20.78 23.96
N ALA A 40 17.82 19.77 23.41
CA ALA A 40 17.52 19.32 22.06
C ALA A 40 16.00 19.16 22.00
N PRO A 41 15.31 19.71 20.98
CA PRO A 41 13.88 19.51 20.88
C PRO A 41 13.62 18.01 20.93
N ASP A 42 12.82 17.58 21.89
CA ASP A 42 12.40 16.18 22.01
C ASP A 42 12.03 15.71 20.61
N ALA A 43 12.74 14.69 20.11
CA ALA A 43 12.46 14.16 18.78
C ALA A 43 10.96 13.86 18.72
N PRO A 44 10.22 14.45 17.77
CA PRO A 44 8.77 14.39 17.77
C PRO A 44 8.35 12.91 17.83
N SER A 45 7.69 12.56 18.93
CA SER A 45 7.19 11.20 19.16
C SER A 45 6.11 10.83 18.11
N LEU A 46 5.95 9.55 17.82
CA LEU A 46 5.06 9.03 16.79
C LEU A 46 3.80 8.42 17.41
N SER A 47 2.67 9.08 17.26
CA SER A 47 1.37 8.55 17.66
C SER A 47 0.81 7.55 16.63
N TYR A 48 -0.19 6.75 17.03
CA TYR A 48 -0.90 5.84 16.13
C TYR A 48 -1.56 6.60 14.95
N ALA A 49 -2.29 7.67 15.24
CA ALA A 49 -2.97 8.46 14.23
C ALA A 49 -2.01 9.12 13.24
N GLU A 50 -0.88 9.65 13.73
CA GLU A 50 0.17 10.22 12.89
C GLU A 50 0.80 9.16 11.97
N ALA A 51 1.02 7.95 12.47
CA ALA A 51 1.57 6.86 11.67
C ALA A 51 0.63 6.49 10.50
N LEU A 52 -0.68 6.45 10.73
CA LEU A 52 -1.66 6.19 9.67
C LEU A 52 -1.68 7.30 8.62
N GLU A 53 -1.61 8.55 9.04
CA GLU A 53 -1.61 9.69 8.11
C GLU A 53 -0.31 9.73 7.28
N LEU A 54 0.83 9.49 7.89
CA LEU A 54 2.11 9.38 7.17
C LEU A 54 2.08 8.24 6.15
N ALA A 55 1.52 7.07 6.51
CA ALA A 55 1.38 5.95 5.60
C ALA A 55 0.47 6.31 4.41
N ARG A 56 -0.65 7.00 4.65
CA ARG A 56 -1.55 7.47 3.59
C ARG A 56 -0.84 8.40 2.61
N GLN A 57 0.01 9.30 3.09
CA GLN A 57 0.76 10.24 2.25
C GLN A 57 1.93 9.58 1.51
N ALA A 58 2.61 8.63 2.13
CA ALA A 58 3.84 8.04 1.60
C ALA A 58 3.61 6.79 0.73
N ALA A 59 2.47 6.09 0.85
CA ALA A 59 2.26 4.78 0.23
C ALA A 59 2.36 4.81 -1.30
N PRO A 60 3.32 4.10 -1.93
CA PRO A 60 3.41 4.01 -3.38
C PRO A 60 2.18 3.35 -4.02
N ALA A 61 1.53 2.42 -3.32
CA ALA A 61 0.32 1.76 -3.79
C ALA A 61 -0.84 2.75 -4.03
N LEU A 62 -1.02 3.73 -3.13
CA LEU A 62 -2.04 4.77 -3.30
C LEU A 62 -1.73 5.68 -4.49
N ARG A 63 -0.47 6.09 -4.64
CA ARG A 63 -0.04 6.90 -5.81
C ARG A 63 -0.25 6.16 -7.13
N ALA A 64 0.04 4.85 -7.16
CA ALA A 64 -0.20 4.03 -8.34
C ALA A 64 -1.70 3.96 -8.68
N GLN A 65 -2.55 3.76 -7.67
CA GLN A 65 -4.00 3.68 -7.89
C GLN A 65 -4.62 5.05 -8.25
N GLN A 66 -4.13 6.14 -7.66
CA GLN A 66 -4.50 7.50 -8.06
C GLN A 66 -4.13 7.79 -9.52
N ALA A 67 -2.93 7.37 -9.95
CA ALA A 67 -2.52 7.49 -11.35
C ALA A 67 -3.41 6.65 -12.29
N THR A 68 -3.84 5.45 -11.87
CA THR A 68 -4.79 4.63 -12.63
C THR A 68 -6.15 5.34 -12.79
N LEU A 69 -6.70 5.89 -11.71
CA LEU A 69 -7.95 6.65 -11.72
C LEU A 69 -7.82 7.93 -12.57
N ALA A 70 -6.72 8.64 -12.49
CA ALA A 70 -6.46 9.81 -13.32
C ALA A 70 -6.37 9.42 -14.81
N GLY A 71 -5.73 8.28 -15.11
CA GLY A 71 -5.63 7.75 -16.47
C GLY A 71 -6.99 7.37 -17.06
N SER A 72 -7.83 6.65 -16.33
CA SER A 72 -9.19 6.31 -16.79
C SER A 72 -10.07 7.55 -16.94
N SER A 73 -9.95 8.53 -16.06
CA SER A 73 -10.65 9.81 -16.16
C SER A 73 -10.21 10.63 -17.38
N ALA A 74 -8.93 10.63 -17.68
CA ALA A 74 -8.38 11.33 -18.86
C ALA A 74 -8.80 10.67 -20.18
N LEU A 75 -9.00 9.34 -20.19
CA LEU A 75 -9.44 8.61 -21.38
C LEU A 75 -10.95 8.70 -21.64
N ALA A 76 -11.76 8.95 -20.62
CA ALA A 76 -13.22 8.93 -20.73
C ALA A 76 -13.78 9.88 -21.81
N PRO A 77 -13.31 11.13 -21.97
CA PRO A 77 -13.81 12.01 -23.03
C PRO A 77 -13.59 11.44 -24.45
N ALA A 78 -12.52 10.67 -24.65
CA ALA A 78 -12.22 10.07 -25.95
C ALA A 78 -13.19 8.93 -26.32
N ALA A 79 -13.84 8.30 -25.34
CA ALA A 79 -14.68 7.13 -25.55
C ALA A 79 -15.93 7.42 -26.40
N SER A 80 -16.50 8.62 -26.29
CA SER A 80 -17.70 9.07 -27.05
C SER A 80 -17.38 9.90 -28.28
N THR A 81 -16.10 10.29 -28.50
CA THR A 81 -15.70 11.10 -29.65
C THR A 81 -15.71 10.30 -30.95
N LEU A 82 -15.89 11.00 -32.04
CA LEU A 82 -15.72 10.41 -33.37
C LEU A 82 -14.22 10.10 -33.59
N PRO A 83 -13.90 9.04 -34.34
CA PRO A 83 -12.55 8.85 -34.86
C PRO A 83 -12.03 10.03 -35.63
N ASP A 84 -10.72 10.23 -35.67
CA ASP A 84 -10.11 11.31 -36.40
C ASP A 84 -10.41 11.17 -37.92
N PRO A 85 -10.65 12.30 -38.63
CA PRO A 85 -10.79 12.27 -40.07
C PRO A 85 -9.49 11.83 -40.74
N ARG A 86 -9.61 11.06 -41.80
CA ARG A 86 -8.47 10.60 -42.62
C ARG A 86 -8.32 11.43 -43.87
N LEU A 87 -7.15 12.07 -44.03
CA LEU A 87 -6.77 12.73 -45.27
C LEU A 87 -5.92 11.76 -46.11
N SER A 88 -6.35 11.50 -47.32
CA SER A 88 -5.59 10.70 -48.28
C SER A 88 -5.18 11.55 -49.50
N VAL A 89 -3.96 11.37 -49.95
CA VAL A 89 -3.40 12.02 -51.15
C VAL A 89 -2.78 10.93 -52.00
N GLY A 90 -3.14 10.88 -53.26
CA GLY A 90 -2.69 9.81 -54.14
C GLY A 90 -2.78 10.19 -55.64
N ILE A 91 -2.24 9.32 -56.47
CA ILE A 91 -2.38 9.33 -57.90
C ILE A 91 -3.13 8.09 -58.30
N GLU A 92 -4.27 8.23 -58.94
CA GLU A 92 -5.10 7.13 -59.44
C GLU A 92 -4.91 6.91 -60.93
N ASN A 93 -5.03 5.67 -61.36
CA ASN A 93 -4.94 5.23 -62.77
C ASN A 93 -3.62 5.63 -63.42
N LEU A 94 -2.49 5.56 -62.70
CA LEU A 94 -1.18 5.84 -63.30
C LEU A 94 -0.82 4.74 -64.32
N PRO A 95 -0.60 5.03 -65.60
CA PRO A 95 -0.26 4.00 -66.60
C PRO A 95 1.13 3.41 -66.32
N ILE A 96 1.19 2.09 -66.29
CA ILE A 96 2.45 1.34 -66.07
C ILE A 96 3.04 0.79 -67.38
N ALA A 97 2.30 0.87 -68.49
CA ALA A 97 2.70 0.42 -69.82
C ALA A 97 2.26 1.41 -70.91
N GLY A 98 2.79 1.30 -72.11
CA GLY A 98 2.45 2.19 -73.25
C GLY A 98 3.25 3.50 -73.32
N PRO A 99 2.92 4.38 -74.26
CA PRO A 99 3.67 5.62 -74.52
C PRO A 99 3.59 6.64 -73.38
N ASP A 100 2.56 6.56 -72.52
CA ASP A 100 2.32 7.46 -71.36
C ASP A 100 2.73 6.80 -70.03
N ARG A 101 3.52 5.70 -70.06
CA ARG A 101 3.97 5.02 -68.87
C ARG A 101 4.64 5.98 -67.86
N TRP A 102 4.22 5.89 -66.60
CA TRP A 102 4.65 6.72 -65.46
C TRP A 102 4.38 8.23 -65.63
N SER A 103 3.56 8.59 -66.57
CA SER A 103 3.18 9.99 -66.72
C SER A 103 1.98 10.36 -65.85
N THR A 104 2.14 11.39 -65.02
CA THR A 104 1.07 11.89 -64.14
C THR A 104 0.19 12.94 -64.83
N THR A 105 0.53 13.30 -66.12
CA THR A 105 -0.11 14.44 -66.81
C THR A 105 -0.51 14.16 -68.25
N ARG A 106 0.02 13.10 -68.92
CA ARG A 106 -0.22 12.82 -70.35
C ARG A 106 -1.41 11.92 -70.59
N ASP A 107 -1.64 10.95 -69.71
CA ASP A 107 -2.77 10.03 -69.83
C ASP A 107 -4.07 10.69 -69.33
N ALA A 108 -5.13 10.52 -70.12
CA ALA A 108 -6.44 11.12 -69.83
C ALA A 108 -7.13 10.52 -68.59
N GLY A 109 -6.77 9.30 -68.23
CA GLY A 109 -7.34 8.59 -67.08
C GLY A 109 -6.62 8.86 -65.76
N THR A 110 -5.36 9.40 -65.80
CA THR A 110 -4.58 9.66 -64.58
C THR A 110 -5.14 10.85 -63.82
N MET A 111 -5.39 10.63 -62.51
CA MET A 111 -5.94 11.65 -61.60
C MET A 111 -5.04 11.84 -60.40
N GLN A 112 -4.84 13.07 -59.98
CA GLN A 112 -4.26 13.46 -58.70
C GLN A 112 -5.43 13.69 -57.74
N ARG A 113 -5.52 12.87 -56.69
CA ARG A 113 -6.66 12.85 -55.78
C ARG A 113 -6.25 13.27 -54.38
N ILE A 114 -7.08 14.14 -53.78
CA ILE A 114 -7.06 14.46 -52.36
C ILE A 114 -8.46 14.12 -51.84
N ALA A 115 -8.52 13.30 -50.79
CA ALA A 115 -9.80 12.91 -50.20
C ALA A 115 -9.77 13.03 -48.66
N LEU A 116 -10.89 13.49 -48.12
CA LEU A 116 -11.16 13.54 -46.69
C LEU A 116 -12.28 12.54 -46.36
N MET A 117 -12.00 11.61 -45.44
CA MET A 117 -12.95 10.58 -45.00
C MET A 117 -13.20 10.73 -43.51
N GLN A 118 -14.45 10.59 -43.10
CA GLN A 118 -14.86 10.54 -41.70
C GLN A 118 -15.66 9.29 -41.43
N GLU A 119 -15.20 8.51 -40.46
CA GLU A 119 -15.91 7.37 -39.91
C GLU A 119 -16.97 7.82 -38.90
N MET A 120 -18.16 7.24 -38.97
CA MET A 120 -19.32 7.57 -38.15
C MET A 120 -19.82 6.29 -37.45
N PRO A 121 -19.17 5.88 -36.32
CA PRO A 121 -19.68 4.78 -35.54
C PRO A 121 -21.12 5.04 -35.13
N ASN A 122 -21.95 4.00 -35.11
CA ASN A 122 -23.35 4.17 -34.74
C ASN A 122 -23.50 4.71 -33.31
N ARG A 123 -24.58 5.44 -33.06
CA ARG A 123 -24.79 6.14 -31.79
C ARG A 123 -24.82 5.18 -30.61
N ALA A 124 -25.49 4.03 -30.72
CA ALA A 124 -25.58 3.06 -29.64
C ALA A 124 -24.20 2.51 -29.22
N LYS A 125 -23.28 2.34 -30.19
CA LYS A 125 -21.90 1.92 -29.92
C LYS A 125 -21.12 3.01 -29.18
N ARG A 126 -21.29 4.27 -29.53
CA ARG A 126 -20.65 5.40 -28.83
C ARG A 126 -21.18 5.57 -27.41
N ASP A 127 -22.52 5.50 -27.24
CA ASP A 127 -23.16 5.58 -25.93
C ASP A 127 -22.72 4.42 -25.02
N ALA A 128 -22.56 3.21 -25.57
CA ALA A 128 -22.04 2.06 -24.81
C ALA A 128 -20.57 2.24 -24.40
N ARG A 129 -19.72 2.75 -25.29
CA ARG A 129 -18.32 3.06 -24.98
C ARG A 129 -18.17 4.11 -23.88
N GLU A 130 -19.02 5.14 -23.90
CA GLU A 130 -19.07 6.13 -22.82
C GLU A 130 -19.44 5.47 -21.48
N GLN A 131 -20.44 4.57 -21.47
CA GLN A 131 -20.83 3.82 -20.28
C GLN A 131 -19.71 2.90 -19.78
N VAL A 132 -18.97 2.23 -20.68
CA VAL A 132 -17.77 1.44 -20.32
C VAL A 132 -16.72 2.33 -19.65
N ALA A 133 -16.44 3.50 -20.23
CA ALA A 133 -15.45 4.43 -19.68
C ALA A 133 -15.87 4.96 -18.30
N GLN A 134 -17.14 5.32 -18.13
CA GLN A 134 -17.68 5.78 -16.85
C GLN A 134 -17.64 4.65 -15.78
N ALA A 135 -18.05 3.45 -16.12
CA ALA A 135 -18.00 2.31 -15.22
C ALA A 135 -16.54 1.96 -14.83
N ARG A 136 -15.58 2.17 -15.74
CA ARG A 136 -14.15 2.02 -15.46
C ARG A 136 -13.67 3.01 -14.40
N ILE A 137 -14.08 4.28 -14.50
CA ILE A 137 -13.75 5.31 -13.50
C ILE A 137 -14.29 4.91 -12.14
N GLU A 138 -15.55 4.47 -12.06
CA GLU A 138 -16.16 4.05 -10.79
C GLU A 138 -15.48 2.82 -10.19
N ARG A 139 -15.07 1.84 -11.02
CA ARG A 139 -14.26 0.70 -10.59
C ARG A 139 -12.93 1.15 -9.99
N ASP A 140 -12.21 2.04 -10.68
CA ASP A 140 -10.89 2.50 -10.26
C ASP A 140 -10.99 3.34 -8.98
N ARG A 141 -12.08 4.11 -8.82
CA ARG A 141 -12.40 4.85 -7.58
C ARG A 141 -12.66 3.90 -6.41
N ALA A 142 -13.47 2.86 -6.62
CA ALA A 142 -13.74 1.85 -5.60
C ALA A 142 -12.46 1.08 -5.21
N THR A 143 -11.61 0.78 -6.18
CA THR A 143 -10.32 0.11 -5.93
C THR A 143 -9.36 1.02 -5.16
N LEU A 144 -9.37 2.34 -5.44
CA LEU A 144 -8.57 3.31 -4.66
C LEU A 144 -9.01 3.33 -3.20
N ALA A 145 -10.32 3.39 -2.93
CA ALA A 145 -10.86 3.37 -1.57
C ALA A 145 -10.50 2.08 -0.82
N ALA A 146 -10.62 0.91 -1.47
CA ALA A 146 -10.20 -0.38 -0.90
C ALA A 146 -8.69 -0.41 -0.59
N THR A 147 -7.87 0.15 -1.48
CA THR A 147 -6.41 0.25 -1.29
C THR A 147 -6.07 1.17 -0.11
N GLU A 148 -6.81 2.26 0.07
CA GLU A 148 -6.61 3.19 1.21
C GLU A 148 -6.87 2.49 2.55
N LEU A 149 -7.96 1.72 2.65
CA LEU A 149 -8.25 0.91 3.83
C LEU A 149 -7.17 -0.15 4.10
N ALA A 150 -6.69 -0.82 3.05
CA ALA A 150 -5.62 -1.80 3.17
C ALA A 150 -4.32 -1.16 3.68
N VAL A 151 -3.92 0.00 3.14
CA VAL A 151 -2.74 0.75 3.61
C VAL A 151 -2.89 1.15 5.07
N ARG A 152 -4.06 1.68 5.45
CA ARG A 152 -4.37 2.08 6.83
C ARG A 152 -4.29 0.87 7.78
N ARG A 153 -4.85 -0.27 7.40
CA ARG A 153 -4.79 -1.52 8.15
C ARG A 153 -3.36 -2.00 8.38
N GLU A 154 -2.59 -2.12 7.30
CA GLU A 154 -1.24 -2.67 7.37
C GLU A 154 -0.28 -1.75 8.14
N ALA A 155 -0.37 -0.43 7.95
CA ALA A 155 0.39 0.55 8.73
C ALA A 155 0.03 0.50 10.22
N GLY A 156 -1.25 0.36 10.53
CA GLY A 156 -1.73 0.20 11.90
C GLY A 156 -1.22 -1.08 12.56
N LEU A 157 -1.24 -2.21 11.84
CA LEU A 157 -0.65 -3.47 12.31
C LEU A 157 0.85 -3.35 12.56
N ALA A 158 1.58 -2.66 11.68
CA ALA A 158 3.01 -2.43 11.85
C ALA A 158 3.32 -1.55 13.06
N TRP A 159 2.51 -0.51 13.31
CA TRP A 159 2.66 0.31 14.52
C TRP A 159 2.38 -0.50 15.81
N LEU A 160 1.30 -1.29 15.83
CA LEU A 160 0.97 -2.18 16.96
C LEU A 160 2.09 -3.20 17.21
N ALA A 161 2.69 -3.76 16.16
CA ALA A 161 3.80 -4.70 16.29
C ALA A 161 5.01 -4.07 16.99
N VAL A 162 5.36 -2.82 16.68
CA VAL A 162 6.42 -2.09 17.38
C VAL A 162 6.04 -1.83 18.84
N HIS A 163 4.81 -1.32 19.07
CA HIS A 163 4.31 -1.00 20.42
C HIS A 163 4.42 -2.20 21.37
N PHE A 164 3.93 -3.36 20.97
CA PHE A 164 3.96 -4.56 21.79
C PHE A 164 5.34 -5.21 21.86
N ALA A 165 6.19 -5.10 20.83
CA ALA A 165 7.58 -5.56 20.89
C ALA A 165 8.39 -4.75 21.91
N GLU A 166 8.22 -3.44 21.97
CA GLU A 166 8.85 -2.56 22.97
C GLU A 166 8.33 -2.84 24.38
N ALA A 167 7.02 -3.07 24.53
CA ALA A 167 6.42 -3.46 25.79
C ALA A 167 7.03 -4.78 26.32
N ARG A 168 7.23 -5.79 25.47
CA ARG A 168 7.91 -7.05 25.86
C ARG A 168 9.35 -6.82 26.28
N LEU A 169 10.10 -6.02 25.51
CA LEU A 169 11.50 -5.74 25.84
C LEU A 169 11.63 -5.02 27.19
N SER A 170 10.70 -4.12 27.51
CA SER A 170 10.73 -3.36 28.77
C SER A 170 10.54 -4.26 30.01
N GLN A 171 9.82 -5.38 29.89
CA GLN A 171 9.59 -6.31 31.01
C GLN A 171 10.89 -6.97 31.51
N VAL A 172 11.81 -7.27 30.58
CA VAL A 172 13.07 -7.96 30.95
C VAL A 172 13.99 -7.08 31.79
N ALA A 173 13.92 -5.74 31.62
CA ALA A 173 14.78 -4.80 32.34
C ALA A 173 14.62 -4.90 33.89
N GLY A 174 13.43 -5.26 34.38
CA GLY A 174 13.18 -5.51 35.81
C GLY A 174 13.99 -6.71 36.32
N LEU A 175 13.84 -7.86 35.68
CA LEU A 175 14.53 -9.09 36.04
C LEU A 175 16.07 -8.94 35.94
N GLN A 176 16.55 -8.19 34.94
CA GLN A 176 17.96 -7.89 34.76
C GLN A 176 18.54 -7.09 35.94
N ARG A 177 17.83 -6.05 36.42
CA ARG A 177 18.25 -5.30 37.63
C ARG A 177 18.27 -6.15 38.87
N GLU A 178 17.26 -6.98 39.12
CA GLU A 178 17.17 -7.87 40.24
C GLU A 178 18.31 -8.93 40.26
N ASN A 179 18.62 -9.48 39.09
CA ASN A 179 19.72 -10.46 38.99
C ASN A 179 21.07 -9.81 39.22
N ARG A 180 21.33 -8.57 38.75
CA ARG A 180 22.55 -7.82 39.05
C ARG A 180 22.71 -7.60 40.56
N LEU A 181 21.67 -7.11 41.24
CA LEU A 181 21.68 -6.90 42.65
C LEU A 181 21.99 -8.21 43.42
N LEU A 182 21.45 -9.33 42.94
CA LEU A 182 21.73 -10.65 43.51
C LEU A 182 23.21 -11.03 43.35
N GLN A 183 23.80 -10.83 42.14
CA GLN A 183 25.22 -11.09 41.89
C GLN A 183 26.15 -10.21 42.73
N ASP A 184 25.78 -8.95 42.98
CA ASP A 184 26.55 -8.00 43.77
C ASP A 184 26.53 -8.33 45.27
N THR A 185 25.44 -8.92 45.78
CA THR A 185 25.25 -9.24 47.19
C THR A 185 25.77 -10.64 47.59
N LEU A 186 25.76 -11.61 46.68
CA LEU A 186 26.16 -12.99 46.92
C LEU A 186 27.60 -13.17 47.45
N PRO A 187 28.64 -12.46 46.93
CA PRO A 187 30.01 -12.61 47.45
C PRO A 187 30.16 -12.31 48.95
N ALA A 188 29.49 -11.23 49.40
CA ALA A 188 29.50 -10.91 50.85
C ALA A 188 28.77 -11.98 51.70
N ARG A 189 27.66 -12.52 51.19
CA ARG A 189 26.92 -13.60 51.85
C ARG A 189 27.71 -14.91 51.89
N ILE A 190 28.47 -15.22 50.85
CA ILE A 190 29.35 -16.41 50.81
C ILE A 190 30.48 -16.23 51.82
N ALA A 191 31.12 -15.05 51.88
CA ALA A 191 32.15 -14.75 52.88
C ALA A 191 31.63 -14.86 54.33
N ALA A 192 30.38 -14.48 54.57
CA ALA A 192 29.68 -14.61 55.84
C ALA A 192 29.16 -16.03 56.14
N GLY A 193 29.35 -17.01 55.24
CA GLY A 193 28.86 -18.37 55.38
C GLY A 193 27.35 -18.52 55.24
N SER A 194 26.63 -17.50 54.79
CA SER A 194 25.16 -17.48 54.66
C SER A 194 24.67 -17.78 53.25
N ALA A 195 25.58 -18.09 52.29
CA ALA A 195 25.27 -18.54 50.93
C ALA A 195 26.34 -19.53 50.45
N MET A 196 26.00 -20.39 49.49
CA MET A 196 26.93 -21.33 48.86
C MET A 196 27.62 -20.73 47.62
N PRO A 197 28.89 -21.09 47.34
CA PRO A 197 29.57 -20.65 46.10
C PRO A 197 28.80 -21.01 44.81
N ALA A 198 28.09 -22.12 44.81
CA ALA A 198 27.22 -22.56 43.69
C ALA A 198 26.11 -21.56 43.35
N GLU A 199 25.61 -20.80 44.33
CA GLU A 199 24.56 -19.79 44.11
C GLU A 199 25.03 -18.65 43.24
N LEU A 200 26.30 -18.22 43.37
CA LEU A 200 26.89 -17.20 42.47
C LEU A 200 26.99 -17.71 41.02
N THR A 201 27.35 -18.99 40.85
CA THR A 201 27.38 -19.60 39.52
C THR A 201 25.97 -19.67 38.89
N MET A 202 24.95 -20.02 39.66
CA MET A 202 23.54 -20.02 39.24
C MET A 202 23.08 -18.60 38.84
N ALA A 203 23.37 -17.58 39.64
CA ALA A 203 23.03 -16.19 39.31
C ALA A 203 23.70 -15.69 38.04
N ARG A 204 24.95 -16.12 37.76
CA ARG A 204 25.67 -15.83 36.53
C ARG A 204 25.09 -16.55 35.32
N GLN A 205 24.71 -17.80 35.45
CA GLN A 205 24.01 -18.57 34.39
C GLN A 205 22.66 -17.91 34.04
N GLU A 206 21.89 -17.52 35.07
CA GLU A 206 20.63 -16.77 34.84
C GLU A 206 20.88 -15.44 34.13
N ALA A 207 21.97 -14.72 34.46
CA ALA A 207 22.33 -13.47 33.75
C ALA A 207 22.55 -13.69 32.25
N LEU A 208 23.18 -14.81 31.85
CA LEU A 208 23.35 -15.17 30.45
C LEU A 208 22.01 -15.46 29.77
N ALA A 209 21.15 -16.24 30.42
CA ALA A 209 19.81 -16.53 29.89
C ALA A 209 18.95 -15.24 29.72
N ILE A 210 19.04 -14.30 30.68
CA ILE A 210 18.39 -13.01 30.60
C ILE A 210 18.99 -12.17 29.45
N ALA A 211 20.30 -12.20 29.22
CA ALA A 211 20.96 -11.50 28.12
C ALA A 211 20.49 -12.06 26.76
N ASP A 212 20.50 -13.38 26.59
CA ASP A 212 20.00 -14.05 25.39
C ASP A 212 18.53 -13.64 25.09
N ARG A 213 17.68 -13.65 26.13
CA ARG A 213 16.28 -13.22 26.00
C ARG A 213 16.14 -11.75 25.61
N THR A 214 17.00 -10.90 26.17
CA THR A 214 17.04 -9.46 25.81
C THR A 214 17.41 -9.27 24.35
N ASP A 215 18.40 -10.01 23.87
CA ASP A 215 18.84 -9.93 22.47
C ASP A 215 17.76 -10.42 21.49
N GLU A 216 17.04 -11.48 21.84
CA GLU A 216 15.88 -11.96 21.08
C GLU A 216 14.79 -10.88 20.94
N LEU A 217 14.38 -10.29 22.07
CA LEU A 217 13.33 -9.27 22.10
C LEU A 217 13.79 -7.97 21.42
N ALA A 218 15.06 -7.59 21.58
CA ALA A 218 15.64 -6.44 20.87
C ALA A 218 15.68 -6.67 19.35
N ARG A 219 15.97 -7.90 18.91
CA ARG A 219 15.86 -8.29 17.50
C ARG A 219 14.41 -8.13 17.00
N ASP A 220 13.42 -8.54 17.78
CA ASP A 220 12.01 -8.45 17.39
C ASP A 220 11.54 -6.99 17.30
N VAL A 221 11.99 -6.12 18.20
CA VAL A 221 11.78 -4.66 18.08
C VAL A 221 12.37 -4.12 16.76
N ARG A 222 13.62 -4.50 16.45
CA ARG A 222 14.25 -4.06 15.19
C ARG A 222 13.47 -4.54 13.96
N LYS A 223 13.00 -5.78 13.93
CA LYS A 223 12.17 -6.32 12.84
C LYS A 223 10.87 -5.55 12.70
N ALA A 224 10.15 -5.31 13.80
CA ALA A 224 8.91 -4.55 13.78
C ALA A 224 9.12 -3.11 13.28
N ARG A 225 10.20 -2.45 13.68
CA ARG A 225 10.55 -1.09 13.20
C ARG A 225 10.92 -1.06 11.72
N VAL A 226 11.56 -2.11 11.18
CA VAL A 226 11.82 -2.23 9.73
C VAL A 226 10.51 -2.35 8.94
N GLU A 227 9.54 -3.13 9.44
CA GLU A 227 8.23 -3.22 8.79
C GLU A 227 7.46 -1.90 8.87
N LEU A 228 7.48 -1.21 9.99
CA LEU A 228 6.88 0.12 10.10
C LEU A 228 7.55 1.15 9.16
N ARG A 229 8.88 1.08 9.02
CA ARG A 229 9.63 1.92 8.07
C ARG A 229 9.18 1.77 6.62
N ARG A 230 8.77 0.58 6.22
CA ARG A 230 8.20 0.33 4.90
C ARG A 230 6.98 1.21 4.61
N TRP A 231 6.19 1.54 5.64
CA TRP A 231 4.97 2.32 5.52
C TRP A 231 5.17 3.81 5.68
N ILE A 232 6.01 4.23 6.63
CA ILE A 232 6.15 5.65 7.03
C ILE A 232 7.57 6.22 6.88
N GLY A 233 8.48 5.46 6.27
CA GLY A 233 9.87 5.92 6.04
C GLY A 233 10.65 6.12 7.34
N GLU A 234 11.56 7.10 7.34
CA GLU A 234 12.48 7.34 8.44
C GLU A 234 11.80 7.75 9.76
N ARG A 235 10.55 8.22 9.72
CA ARG A 235 9.77 8.52 10.92
C ARG A 235 9.51 7.30 11.82
N ALA A 236 9.66 6.08 11.29
CA ALA A 236 9.60 4.84 12.07
C ALA A 236 10.69 4.72 13.15
N ALA A 237 11.74 5.51 13.10
CA ALA A 237 12.79 5.54 14.13
C ALA A 237 12.38 6.34 15.38
N ALA A 238 11.37 7.21 15.29
CA ALA A 238 10.90 8.03 16.41
C ALA A 238 10.33 7.16 17.55
N PRO A 239 10.48 7.60 18.83
CA PRO A 239 9.84 6.91 19.95
C PRO A 239 8.32 6.93 19.79
N LEU A 240 7.68 5.79 20.09
CA LEU A 240 6.23 5.70 20.03
C LEU A 240 5.58 6.43 21.21
N GLN A 241 4.44 7.07 20.95
CA GLN A 241 3.65 7.75 21.97
C GLN A 241 2.21 7.26 21.98
N GLY A 242 1.68 7.06 23.19
CA GLY A 242 0.29 6.66 23.42
C GLY A 242 0.11 5.16 23.60
N ALA A 243 -1.08 4.82 24.07
CA ALA A 243 -1.51 3.43 24.21
C ALA A 243 -1.99 2.85 22.87
N ALA A 244 -2.04 1.54 22.75
CA ALA A 244 -2.73 0.89 21.64
C ALA A 244 -4.20 1.36 21.60
N PRO A 245 -4.74 1.71 20.41
CA PRO A 245 -6.10 2.22 20.30
C PRO A 245 -7.11 1.17 20.77
N ALA A 246 -8.08 1.59 21.54
CA ALA A 246 -9.23 0.75 21.88
C ALA A 246 -10.16 0.70 20.65
N MET A 247 -10.46 -0.50 20.20
CA MET A 247 -11.37 -0.75 19.07
C MET A 247 -12.48 -1.68 19.54
N ASP A 248 -13.69 -1.19 19.51
CA ASP A 248 -14.86 -2.01 19.81
C ASP A 248 -15.30 -2.76 18.55
N VAL A 249 -15.56 -4.04 18.71
CA VAL A 249 -15.97 -4.94 17.64
C VAL A 249 -17.37 -5.48 17.94
N ASN A 250 -18.33 -5.11 17.09
CA ASN A 250 -19.67 -5.69 17.14
C ASN A 250 -19.80 -6.74 16.03
N GLY A 251 -19.79 -8.02 16.43
CA GLY A 251 -19.83 -9.14 15.48
C GLY A 251 -21.09 -9.19 14.63
N ASP A 252 -22.27 -8.82 15.16
CA ASP A 252 -23.53 -8.84 14.41
C ASP A 252 -23.61 -7.70 13.40
N ALA A 253 -23.11 -6.52 13.78
CA ALA A 253 -22.98 -5.40 12.85
C ALA A 253 -22.00 -5.74 11.72
N LEU A 254 -20.88 -6.39 11.99
CA LEU A 254 -19.92 -6.82 10.97
C LEU A 254 -20.54 -7.82 9.99
N ARG A 255 -21.25 -8.84 10.48
CA ARG A 255 -21.94 -9.83 9.63
C ARG A 255 -22.98 -9.18 8.73
N SER A 256 -23.78 -8.26 9.24
CA SER A 256 -24.78 -7.56 8.44
C SER A 256 -24.18 -6.62 7.40
N SER A 257 -22.98 -6.11 7.63
CA SER A 257 -22.29 -5.18 6.76
C SER A 257 -21.34 -5.85 5.75
N LEU A 258 -21.17 -7.18 5.80
CA LEU A 258 -20.30 -7.93 4.86
C LEU A 258 -20.54 -7.61 3.37
N PRO A 259 -21.78 -7.41 2.88
CA PRO A 259 -22.02 -7.02 1.49
C PRO A 259 -21.38 -5.67 1.10
N HIS A 260 -21.05 -4.82 2.08
CA HIS A 260 -20.37 -3.52 1.91
C HIS A 260 -18.87 -3.59 2.18
N HIS A 261 -18.29 -4.81 2.24
CA HIS A 261 -16.85 -4.97 2.39
C HIS A 261 -16.09 -4.21 1.29
N ALA A 262 -15.02 -3.51 1.67
CA ALA A 262 -14.27 -2.65 0.75
C ALA A 262 -13.78 -3.38 -0.52
N GLU A 263 -13.37 -4.64 -0.39
CA GLU A 263 -12.91 -5.45 -1.53
C GLU A 263 -14.06 -5.89 -2.46
N LEU A 264 -15.32 -5.82 -2.02
CA LEU A 264 -16.50 -6.09 -2.85
C LEU A 264 -16.97 -4.84 -3.62
N ALA A 265 -16.58 -3.64 -3.20
CA ALA A 265 -17.01 -2.40 -3.81
C ALA A 265 -16.70 -2.29 -5.33
N PRO A 266 -15.55 -2.79 -5.86
CA PRO A 266 -15.25 -2.74 -7.29
C PRO A 266 -16.16 -3.63 -8.16
N TYR A 267 -16.83 -4.66 -7.60
CA TYR A 267 -17.59 -5.62 -8.38
C TYR A 267 -18.86 -5.04 -9.01
N ALA A 268 -19.52 -4.09 -8.36
CA ALA A 268 -20.68 -3.42 -8.94
C ALA A 268 -20.31 -2.60 -10.20
N PRO A 269 -19.29 -1.73 -10.19
CA PRO A 269 -18.77 -1.09 -11.40
C PRO A 269 -18.22 -2.07 -12.44
N MET A 270 -17.56 -3.16 -12.06
CA MET A 270 -17.10 -4.20 -13.00
C MET A 270 -18.26 -4.84 -13.74
N ARG A 271 -19.35 -5.17 -13.03
CA ARG A 271 -20.57 -5.68 -13.65
C ARG A 271 -21.18 -4.64 -14.60
N ALA A 272 -21.28 -3.37 -14.21
CA ALA A 272 -21.78 -2.29 -15.05
C ALA A 272 -20.93 -2.13 -16.33
N MET A 273 -19.62 -2.23 -16.21
CA MET A 273 -18.70 -2.21 -17.34
C MET A 273 -18.96 -3.37 -18.30
N ALA A 274 -19.06 -4.60 -17.78
CA ALA A 274 -19.37 -5.78 -18.60
C ALA A 274 -20.74 -5.70 -19.28
N GLN A 275 -21.75 -5.13 -18.60
CA GLN A 275 -23.07 -4.87 -19.20
C GLN A 275 -22.99 -3.85 -20.34
N ALA A 276 -22.20 -2.79 -20.20
CA ALA A 276 -21.96 -1.80 -21.24
C ALA A 276 -21.19 -2.42 -22.43
N GLU A 277 -20.24 -3.32 -22.18
CA GLU A 277 -19.54 -4.07 -23.24
C GLU A 277 -20.48 -5.01 -24.01
N VAL A 278 -21.46 -5.62 -23.32
CA VAL A 278 -22.54 -6.37 -24.02
C VAL A 278 -23.35 -5.47 -24.92
N ALA A 279 -23.68 -4.25 -24.45
CA ALA A 279 -24.41 -3.27 -25.25
C ALA A 279 -23.58 -2.77 -26.45
N GLU A 280 -22.27 -2.58 -26.28
CA GLU A 280 -21.35 -2.24 -27.39
C GLU A 280 -21.33 -3.35 -28.45
N ALA A 281 -21.16 -4.61 -28.02
CA ALA A 281 -21.17 -5.76 -28.93
C ALA A 281 -22.53 -5.94 -29.63
N ASP A 282 -23.64 -5.66 -28.96
CA ASP A 282 -24.98 -5.68 -29.59
C ASP A 282 -25.14 -4.54 -30.61
N ALA A 283 -24.58 -3.37 -30.32
CA ALA A 283 -24.60 -2.23 -31.24
C ALA A 283 -23.87 -2.52 -32.57
N GLU A 284 -22.89 -3.43 -32.57
CA GLU A 284 -22.18 -3.86 -33.79
C GLU A 284 -23.10 -4.57 -34.82
N LYS A 285 -24.27 -5.04 -34.40
CA LYS A 285 -25.30 -5.57 -35.32
C LYS A 285 -25.90 -4.51 -36.24
N ARG A 286 -25.74 -3.23 -35.93
CA ARG A 286 -26.31 -2.11 -36.70
C ARG A 286 -25.37 -1.58 -37.77
N GLY A 287 -24.09 -2.00 -37.76
CA GLY A 287 -23.07 -1.48 -38.66
C GLY A 287 -22.73 -0.03 -38.40
N ASP A 288 -21.54 0.37 -38.82
CA ASP A 288 -21.10 1.75 -38.83
C ASP A 288 -21.22 2.31 -40.26
N TRP A 289 -21.10 3.62 -40.44
CA TRP A 289 -21.10 4.21 -41.74
C TRP A 289 -19.96 5.25 -41.85
N SER A 290 -19.57 5.59 -43.06
CA SER A 290 -18.58 6.62 -43.31
C SER A 290 -18.93 7.45 -44.52
N TRP A 291 -18.43 8.69 -44.56
CA TRP A 291 -18.52 9.52 -45.73
C TRP A 291 -17.12 9.95 -46.16
N GLU A 292 -16.97 10.13 -47.48
CA GLU A 292 -15.74 10.65 -48.08
C GLU A 292 -16.07 11.72 -49.12
N VAL A 293 -15.30 12.79 -49.09
CA VAL A 293 -15.31 13.83 -50.13
C VAL A 293 -13.92 13.84 -50.76
N ALA A 294 -13.89 13.72 -52.08
CA ALA A 294 -12.63 13.71 -52.83
C ALA A 294 -12.64 14.76 -53.94
N TYR A 295 -11.51 15.46 -54.07
CA TYR A 295 -11.19 16.30 -55.20
C TYR A 295 -10.14 15.58 -56.04
N SER A 296 -10.42 15.48 -57.38
CA SER A 296 -9.55 14.81 -58.35
C SER A 296 -9.22 15.76 -59.46
N ARG A 297 -7.94 16.12 -59.61
CA ARG A 297 -7.43 16.94 -60.72
C ARG A 297 -7.05 16.06 -61.89
N ARG A 298 -7.57 16.37 -63.06
CA ARG A 298 -7.26 15.71 -64.34
C ARG A 298 -6.60 16.68 -65.32
N PRO A 299 -5.31 16.53 -65.64
CA PRO A 299 -4.55 17.54 -66.41
C PRO A 299 -5.09 17.91 -67.81
N ARG A 300 -5.95 17.04 -68.38
CA ARG A 300 -6.51 17.24 -69.71
C ARG A 300 -8.03 17.37 -69.80
N TYR A 301 -8.69 17.27 -68.62
CA TYR A 301 -10.15 17.31 -68.47
C TYR A 301 -10.52 18.13 -67.23
N ASP A 302 -11.81 18.39 -67.10
CA ASP A 302 -12.32 19.10 -65.92
C ASP A 302 -12.03 18.39 -64.65
N ASP A 303 -11.72 19.14 -63.59
CA ASP A 303 -11.55 18.63 -62.24
C ASP A 303 -12.87 18.07 -61.69
N MET A 304 -12.80 17.08 -60.86
CA MET A 304 -13.98 16.36 -60.33
C MET A 304 -14.02 16.43 -58.82
N VAL A 305 -15.24 16.57 -58.29
CA VAL A 305 -15.54 16.34 -56.87
C VAL A 305 -16.41 15.10 -56.78
N SER A 306 -16.01 14.17 -55.91
CA SER A 306 -16.74 12.94 -55.63
C SER A 306 -17.20 12.93 -54.20
N PHE A 307 -18.41 12.45 -53.95
CA PHE A 307 -18.97 12.16 -52.62
C PHE A 307 -19.32 10.67 -52.54
N GLN A 308 -18.82 10.02 -51.53
CA GLN A 308 -19.06 8.60 -51.31
C GLN A 308 -19.61 8.37 -49.89
N LEU A 309 -20.62 7.52 -49.79
CA LEU A 309 -21.14 6.97 -48.54
C LEU A 309 -20.87 5.47 -48.51
N SER A 310 -20.31 5.01 -47.40
CA SER A 310 -20.05 3.59 -47.17
C SER A 310 -20.79 3.14 -45.92
N PHE A 311 -21.39 1.95 -45.96
CA PHE A 311 -22.16 1.37 -44.87
C PHE A 311 -21.66 -0.03 -44.59
N ASP A 312 -21.37 -0.33 -43.34
CA ASP A 312 -21.05 -1.68 -42.90
C ASP A 312 -22.34 -2.52 -42.83
N LEU A 313 -22.33 -3.66 -43.51
CA LEU A 313 -23.49 -4.57 -43.58
C LEU A 313 -23.15 -5.87 -42.81
N PRO A 314 -23.62 -6.04 -41.58
CA PRO A 314 -23.32 -7.25 -40.80
C PRO A 314 -24.17 -8.44 -41.25
N TRP A 315 -23.77 -9.14 -42.32
CA TRP A 315 -24.46 -10.26 -42.91
C TRP A 315 -24.41 -11.55 -42.08
N GLN A 316 -23.33 -11.77 -41.32
CA GLN A 316 -23.08 -12.99 -40.57
C GLN A 316 -23.30 -12.79 -39.08
N ARG A 317 -24.43 -12.18 -38.69
CA ARG A 317 -24.72 -11.82 -37.30
C ARG A 317 -24.64 -13.03 -36.35
N ASP A 318 -25.16 -14.17 -36.75
CA ASP A 318 -25.17 -15.39 -35.94
C ASP A 318 -23.79 -16.01 -35.77
N ARG A 319 -22.86 -15.77 -36.71
CA ARG A 319 -21.50 -16.34 -36.70
C ARG A 319 -20.44 -15.39 -36.16
N ARG A 320 -20.68 -14.08 -36.16
CA ARG A 320 -19.70 -13.09 -35.70
C ARG A 320 -20.18 -12.32 -34.47
N GLN A 321 -21.26 -11.57 -34.56
CA GLN A 321 -21.73 -10.71 -33.48
C GLN A 321 -22.36 -11.51 -32.34
N GLN A 322 -23.19 -12.51 -32.63
CA GLN A 322 -23.88 -13.29 -31.62
C GLN A 322 -22.91 -14.04 -30.67
N PRO A 323 -21.85 -14.73 -31.16
CA PRO A 323 -20.85 -15.35 -30.27
C PRO A 323 -20.08 -14.33 -29.41
N GLN A 324 -19.83 -13.13 -29.94
CA GLN A 324 -19.18 -12.07 -29.17
C GLN A 324 -20.07 -11.57 -28.02
N ILE A 325 -21.36 -11.35 -28.31
CA ILE A 325 -22.35 -10.97 -27.30
C ILE A 325 -22.46 -12.05 -26.22
N GLU A 326 -22.52 -13.31 -26.62
CA GLU A 326 -22.58 -14.42 -25.67
C GLU A 326 -21.32 -14.49 -24.79
N ALA A 327 -20.14 -14.32 -25.38
CA ALA A 327 -18.89 -14.26 -24.63
C ALA A 327 -18.90 -13.12 -23.57
N LYS A 328 -19.39 -11.92 -23.94
CA LYS A 328 -19.54 -10.80 -23.02
C LYS A 328 -20.60 -11.06 -21.93
N ARG A 329 -21.66 -11.81 -22.22
CA ARG A 329 -22.63 -12.23 -21.19
C ARG A 329 -22.01 -13.21 -20.20
N ARG A 330 -21.19 -14.18 -20.65
CA ARG A 330 -20.45 -15.07 -19.76
C ARG A 330 -19.50 -14.33 -18.84
N GLU A 331 -18.96 -13.21 -19.28
CA GLU A 331 -18.13 -12.35 -18.44
C GLU A 331 -18.91 -11.76 -17.25
N ILE A 332 -20.18 -11.39 -17.44
CA ILE A 332 -21.05 -10.96 -16.33
C ILE A 332 -21.23 -12.10 -15.33
N GLU A 333 -21.55 -13.31 -15.81
CA GLU A 333 -21.70 -14.48 -14.94
C GLU A 333 -20.41 -14.78 -14.14
N ARG A 334 -19.24 -14.64 -14.78
CA ARG A 334 -17.95 -14.80 -14.12
C ARG A 334 -17.77 -13.79 -12.98
N ILE A 335 -18.04 -12.51 -13.24
CA ILE A 335 -17.91 -11.42 -12.26
C ILE A 335 -18.86 -11.66 -11.06
N GLU A 336 -20.10 -12.09 -11.33
CA GLU A 336 -21.08 -12.40 -10.29
C GLU A 336 -20.65 -13.60 -9.43
N ALA A 337 -20.12 -14.66 -10.05
CA ALA A 337 -19.61 -15.83 -9.34
C ALA A 337 -18.36 -15.49 -8.49
N GLU A 338 -17.43 -14.69 -9.01
CA GLU A 338 -16.27 -14.23 -8.28
C GLU A 338 -16.66 -13.36 -7.07
N ARG A 339 -17.65 -12.47 -7.24
CA ARG A 339 -18.17 -11.67 -6.13
C ARG A 339 -18.81 -12.55 -5.06
N GLU A 340 -19.57 -13.56 -5.44
CA GLU A 340 -20.19 -14.48 -4.50
C GLU A 340 -19.15 -15.30 -3.74
N GLU A 341 -18.14 -15.81 -4.43
CA GLU A 341 -17.02 -16.53 -3.80
C GLU A 341 -16.26 -15.65 -2.80
N LEU A 342 -15.96 -14.41 -3.18
CA LEU A 342 -15.29 -13.46 -2.31
C LEU A 342 -16.15 -13.13 -1.07
N LEU A 343 -17.46 -12.94 -1.24
CA LEU A 343 -18.38 -12.70 -0.12
C LEU A 343 -18.41 -13.89 0.85
N ARG A 344 -18.48 -15.12 0.34
CA ARG A 344 -18.45 -16.34 1.16
C ARG A 344 -17.14 -16.48 1.92
N ARG A 345 -16.03 -16.17 1.27
CA ARG A 345 -14.70 -16.17 1.90
C ARG A 345 -14.61 -15.16 3.03
N HIS A 346 -15.02 -13.91 2.80
CA HIS A 346 -15.01 -12.88 3.84
C HIS A 346 -15.96 -13.22 5.01
N ALA A 347 -17.09 -13.86 4.74
CA ALA A 347 -17.99 -14.34 5.79
C ALA A 347 -17.28 -15.38 6.68
N ALA A 348 -16.66 -16.37 6.07
CA ALA A 348 -15.91 -17.42 6.81
C ALA A 348 -14.72 -16.85 7.57
N GLU A 349 -13.94 -15.94 6.97
CA GLU A 349 -12.80 -15.27 7.61
C GLU A 349 -13.25 -14.41 8.79
N THR A 350 -14.35 -13.66 8.65
CA THR A 350 -14.92 -12.84 9.73
C THR A 350 -15.38 -13.70 10.90
N ASP A 351 -16.11 -14.80 10.65
CA ASP A 351 -16.55 -15.71 11.70
C ASP A 351 -15.36 -16.38 12.41
N ALA A 352 -14.33 -16.78 11.67
CA ALA A 352 -13.10 -17.32 12.23
C ALA A 352 -12.38 -16.30 13.13
N MET A 353 -12.22 -15.05 12.66
CA MET A 353 -11.60 -13.98 13.45
C MET A 353 -12.41 -13.61 14.69
N LEU A 354 -13.75 -13.62 14.64
CA LEU A 354 -14.60 -13.37 15.79
C LEU A 354 -14.48 -14.51 16.85
N ALA A 355 -14.45 -15.78 16.41
CA ALA A 355 -14.25 -16.91 17.29
C ALA A 355 -12.86 -16.88 17.95
N GLU A 356 -11.81 -16.54 17.19
CA GLU A 356 -10.46 -16.37 17.71
C GLU A 356 -10.40 -15.22 18.74
N LEU A 357 -11.01 -14.07 18.44
CA LEU A 357 -11.06 -12.93 19.35
C LEU A 357 -11.72 -13.29 20.67
N GLN A 358 -12.85 -13.99 20.64
CA GLN A 358 -13.53 -14.47 21.84
C GLN A 358 -12.65 -15.42 22.68
N ALA A 359 -11.94 -16.33 22.03
CA ALA A 359 -11.03 -17.24 22.71
C ALA A 359 -9.86 -16.49 23.36
N LEU A 360 -9.28 -15.49 22.66
CA LEU A 360 -8.19 -14.66 23.19
C LEU A 360 -8.66 -13.76 24.34
N ASP A 361 -9.87 -13.20 24.27
CA ASP A 361 -10.46 -12.42 25.35
C ASP A 361 -10.60 -13.26 26.62
N THR A 362 -11.14 -14.47 26.50
CA THR A 362 -11.27 -15.43 27.61
C THR A 362 -9.90 -15.83 28.20
N GLN A 363 -8.90 -16.09 27.35
CA GLN A 363 -7.55 -16.42 27.78
C GLN A 363 -6.88 -15.26 28.51
N ALA A 364 -6.98 -14.04 27.98
CA ALA A 364 -6.40 -12.84 28.57
C ALA A 364 -7.03 -12.53 29.94
N GLU A 365 -8.35 -12.64 30.04
CA GLU A 365 -9.07 -12.47 31.31
C GLU A 365 -8.61 -13.49 32.37
N ARG A 366 -8.58 -14.78 32.04
CA ARG A 366 -8.10 -15.83 32.92
C ARG A 366 -6.65 -15.61 33.38
N LEU A 367 -5.78 -15.21 32.43
CA LEU A 367 -4.38 -14.95 32.74
C LEU A 367 -4.22 -13.76 33.71
N ARG A 368 -4.99 -12.70 33.52
CA ARG A 368 -4.96 -11.50 34.36
C ARG A 368 -5.60 -11.76 35.73
N ALA A 369 -6.73 -12.45 35.77
CA ALA A 369 -7.48 -12.71 37.01
C ALA A 369 -6.78 -13.72 37.92
N ALA A 370 -6.12 -14.72 37.36
CA ALA A 370 -5.52 -15.82 38.16
C ALA A 370 -4.04 -16.04 37.84
N GLY A 371 -3.64 -16.10 36.56
CA GLY A 371 -2.28 -16.51 36.21
C GLY A 371 -1.19 -15.55 36.70
N LEU A 372 -1.35 -14.25 36.55
CA LEU A 372 -0.38 -13.25 37.02
C LEU A 372 -0.31 -13.21 38.57
N PRO A 373 -1.43 -13.17 39.33
CA PRO A 373 -1.40 -13.22 40.79
C PRO A 373 -0.73 -14.50 41.34
N LEU A 374 -1.08 -15.66 40.79
CA LEU A 374 -0.48 -16.94 41.23
C LEU A 374 1.02 -17.02 40.94
N ALA A 375 1.47 -16.49 39.79
CA ALA A 375 2.88 -16.41 39.46
C ALA A 375 3.64 -15.49 40.44
N ALA A 376 3.08 -14.35 40.81
CA ALA A 376 3.65 -13.42 41.78
C ALA A 376 3.69 -14.03 43.19
N GLU A 377 2.61 -14.71 43.66
CA GLU A 377 2.57 -15.43 44.93
C GLU A 377 3.65 -16.50 45.00
N ARG A 378 3.85 -17.26 43.92
CA ARG A 378 4.91 -18.28 43.84
C ARG A 378 6.31 -17.69 44.07
N VAL A 379 6.61 -16.52 43.52
CA VAL A 379 7.87 -15.82 43.75
C VAL A 379 7.99 -15.41 45.22
N ALA A 380 6.93 -14.85 45.79
CA ALA A 380 6.92 -14.45 47.20
C ALA A 380 7.19 -15.63 48.13
N LEU A 381 6.50 -16.76 47.92
CA LEU A 381 6.68 -18.00 48.73
C LEU A 381 8.09 -18.58 48.55
N ALA A 382 8.62 -18.68 47.33
CA ALA A 382 9.97 -19.18 47.07
C ALA A 382 11.03 -18.28 47.71
N THR A 383 10.86 -16.96 47.67
CA THR A 383 11.77 -15.99 48.27
C THR A 383 11.74 -16.08 49.78
N ALA A 384 10.56 -16.18 50.41
CA ALA A 384 10.42 -16.34 51.86
C ALA A 384 11.05 -17.68 52.37
N ALA A 385 10.83 -18.77 51.63
CA ALA A 385 11.46 -20.05 51.95
C ALA A 385 12.99 -20.01 51.89
N TYR A 386 13.53 -19.34 50.86
CA TYR A 386 14.97 -19.16 50.72
C TYR A 386 15.55 -18.27 51.84
N GLN A 387 14.91 -17.16 52.18
CA GLN A 387 15.33 -16.26 53.25
C GLN A 387 15.28 -16.98 54.63
N ALA A 388 14.36 -17.89 54.85
CA ALA A 388 14.25 -18.69 56.07
C ALA A 388 15.22 -19.89 56.10
N GLY A 389 16.08 -20.06 55.08
CA GLY A 389 17.01 -21.19 54.98
C GLY A 389 16.33 -22.56 54.72
N ARG A 390 15.06 -22.56 54.31
CA ARG A 390 14.25 -23.76 54.00
C ARG A 390 14.01 -24.00 52.51
N GLY A 391 14.58 -23.18 51.67
CA GLY A 391 14.50 -23.26 50.20
C GLY A 391 15.84 -22.99 49.56
N ASP A 392 15.95 -23.28 48.25
CA ASP A 392 17.16 -23.04 47.47
C ASP A 392 16.97 -21.79 46.53
N LEU A 393 18.07 -21.19 46.15
CA LEU A 393 18.09 -20.05 45.21
C LEU A 393 17.51 -20.46 43.84
N ALA A 394 17.75 -21.70 43.41
CA ALA A 394 17.25 -22.17 42.10
C ALA A 394 15.71 -22.14 42.03
N ALA A 395 14.99 -22.40 43.13
CA ALA A 395 13.54 -22.26 43.19
C ALA A 395 13.10 -20.80 43.00
N VAL A 396 13.82 -19.85 43.62
CA VAL A 396 13.55 -18.41 43.45
C VAL A 396 13.78 -17.96 42.00
N LEU A 397 14.91 -18.33 41.39
CA LEU A 397 15.24 -17.99 40.01
C LEU A 397 14.20 -18.56 39.05
N ARG A 398 13.85 -19.85 39.19
CA ARG A 398 12.77 -20.46 38.37
C ARG A 398 11.42 -19.75 38.52
N ALA A 399 11.04 -19.38 39.75
CA ALA A 399 9.79 -18.65 39.96
C ALA A 399 9.79 -17.27 39.32
N ARG A 400 10.91 -16.53 39.35
CA ARG A 400 11.07 -15.21 38.68
C ARG A 400 11.02 -15.33 37.18
N SER A 401 11.73 -16.29 36.56
CA SER A 401 11.63 -16.54 35.12
C SER A 401 10.20 -16.91 34.71
N GLN A 402 9.46 -17.69 35.54
CA GLN A 402 8.06 -18.01 35.27
C GLN A 402 7.14 -16.78 35.30
N VAL A 403 7.36 -15.81 36.21
CA VAL A 403 6.62 -14.54 36.24
C VAL A 403 6.87 -13.76 34.96
N LEU A 404 8.14 -13.63 34.53
CA LEU A 404 8.48 -12.95 33.28
C LEU A 404 7.75 -13.59 32.07
N GLU A 405 7.82 -14.92 31.94
CA GLU A 405 7.13 -15.62 30.83
C GLU A 405 5.60 -15.42 30.89
N THR A 406 5.02 -15.38 32.10
CA THR A 406 3.59 -15.10 32.25
C THR A 406 3.23 -13.67 31.86
N GLN A 407 4.09 -12.69 32.20
CA GLN A 407 3.91 -11.29 31.78
C GLN A 407 4.07 -11.13 30.26
N LEU A 408 5.08 -11.75 29.65
CA LEU A 408 5.28 -11.74 28.21
C LEU A 408 4.08 -12.36 27.49
N ARG A 409 3.54 -13.48 28.03
CA ARG A 409 2.32 -14.10 27.48
C ARG A 409 1.10 -13.17 27.55
N ALA A 410 0.96 -12.39 28.62
CA ALA A 410 -0.12 -11.40 28.73
C ALA A 410 -0.02 -10.32 27.62
N ILE A 411 1.20 -9.81 27.38
CA ILE A 411 1.46 -8.83 26.31
C ILE A 411 1.20 -9.45 24.93
N ASP A 412 1.56 -10.71 24.71
CA ASP A 412 1.31 -11.41 23.45
C ASP A 412 -0.19 -11.59 23.18
N LEU A 413 -0.99 -11.92 24.19
CA LEU A 413 -2.45 -11.97 24.08
C LEU A 413 -3.04 -10.60 23.74
N ASP A 414 -2.54 -9.54 24.38
CA ASP A 414 -2.98 -8.17 24.08
C ASP A 414 -2.61 -7.74 22.66
N ALA A 415 -1.42 -8.10 22.19
CA ALA A 415 -0.98 -7.84 20.81
C ALA A 415 -1.88 -8.56 19.79
N GLN A 416 -2.17 -9.84 20.00
CA GLN A 416 -3.04 -10.62 19.13
C GLN A 416 -4.47 -10.04 19.09
N ARG A 417 -5.04 -9.70 20.25
CA ARG A 417 -6.36 -9.08 20.38
C ARG A 417 -6.43 -7.73 19.66
N ALA A 418 -5.43 -6.87 19.87
CA ALA A 418 -5.36 -5.57 19.21
C ALA A 418 -5.26 -5.71 17.68
N ALA A 419 -4.44 -6.64 17.20
CA ALA A 419 -4.31 -6.92 15.76
C ALA A 419 -5.61 -7.45 15.13
N LEU A 420 -6.31 -8.38 15.80
CA LEU A 420 -7.60 -8.89 15.32
C LEU A 420 -8.69 -7.83 15.32
N ARG A 421 -8.77 -7.02 16.38
CA ARG A 421 -9.72 -5.90 16.45
C ARG A 421 -9.48 -4.89 15.34
N LEU A 422 -8.22 -4.56 15.05
CA LEU A 422 -7.87 -3.67 13.93
C LEU A 422 -8.28 -4.28 12.58
N ARG A 423 -8.01 -5.56 12.36
CA ARG A 423 -8.42 -6.23 11.11
C ARG A 423 -9.94 -6.20 10.96
N LEU A 424 -10.69 -6.54 12.01
CA LEU A 424 -12.15 -6.54 12.00
C LEU A 424 -12.72 -5.12 11.81
N SER A 425 -12.17 -4.10 12.44
CA SER A 425 -12.63 -2.72 12.29
C SER A 425 -12.36 -2.10 10.92
N THR A 426 -11.43 -2.68 10.15
CA THR A 426 -11.07 -2.20 8.80
C THR A 426 -11.64 -3.05 7.66
N LEU A 427 -12.57 -3.96 7.94
CA LEU A 427 -13.24 -4.75 6.90
C LEU A 427 -14.24 -3.92 6.09
N ILE A 428 -14.84 -2.92 6.71
CA ILE A 428 -15.92 -2.11 6.15
C ILE A 428 -15.39 -0.70 5.93
N ALA A 429 -15.65 -0.15 4.75
CA ALA A 429 -15.47 1.27 4.51
C ALA A 429 -16.57 2.03 5.24
N GLU A 430 -16.19 2.95 6.17
CA GLU A 430 -17.12 3.89 6.77
C GLU A 430 -17.63 4.90 5.73
#